data_967804d68b06991b80d37276580283c7
#
_entry.id   967804d68b06991b80d37276580283c7
#
_cell.length_a   1.000
_cell.length_b   1.000
_cell.length_c   1.000
_cell.angle_alpha   90.00
_cell.angle_beta   90.00
_cell.angle_gamma   90.00
#
_symmetry.space_group_name_H-M   'P 1'
#
loop_
_entity.id
_entity.type
_entity.pdbx_description
1 polymer ?
#
loop_
_entity_poly.entity_id
_entity_poly.type
_entity_poly.pdbx_seq_one_letter_code
_entity_poly.pdbx_strand_id
1 'polypeptide(L)'
;MRRWAKSLLRRLGQHFPPRDNLSTLKAERDALLATVEQLRSNLAAYERGWPPGHFYSPIPDLNEIAHDEERIFGPLPSTIPGIDLNAPEQLEILEQLRMYCSSQPFTAQKQSGVRYYFDNPNFSYGEALVLYGMLSLLQPKRVIEVGSGYSSCVILDTNERVFANQIECTFIEPYPDLLQSLLKDDDHTRITIIRSRVQTVAPEVFVRLEPNDVLFIDSSHVSKTGSDVNHLIFEVLPRLRSGVFVHFHDIGYPFEYPKAWVYQGRAWNEAYLLRAFLAYNQMFRIKFFNAFLGHFHAESLKNSMPLALKNPGTSIWLSRE
;
A
#
# COMPACT_ATOMS: atom_id res chain seq x y z
N MET A 1 64.03 5.84 -46.57
CA MET A 1 62.70 6.39 -46.08
C MET A 1 61.52 5.43 -46.22
N ARG A 2 61.35 4.65 -47.30
CA ARG A 2 60.18 3.73 -47.47
C ARG A 2 60.12 2.53 -46.52
N ARG A 3 61.17 2.05 -45.93
CA ARG A 3 61.21 0.92 -45.00
C ARG A 3 60.72 1.35 -43.56
N TRP A 4 61.01 2.55 -43.16
CA TRP A 4 60.65 3.09 -41.82
C TRP A 4 59.18 3.38 -41.70
N ALA A 5 58.57 3.95 -42.72
CA ALA A 5 57.15 4.22 -42.77
C ALA A 5 56.29 2.93 -42.70
N LYS A 6 56.72 1.83 -43.34
CA LYS A 6 56.01 0.55 -43.26
C LYS A 6 56.12 -0.11 -41.88
N SER A 7 57.20 0.11 -41.12
CA SER A 7 57.41 -0.42 -39.79
C SER A 7 56.51 0.39 -38.77
N LEU A 8 56.42 1.70 -38.97
CA LEU A 8 55.53 2.57 -38.12
C LEU A 8 54.04 2.27 -38.31
N LEU A 9 53.63 2.04 -39.55
CA LEU A 9 52.26 1.67 -39.89
C LEU A 9 51.87 0.28 -39.36
N ARG A 10 52.84 -0.67 -39.31
CA ARG A 10 52.61 -1.97 -38.68
C ARG A 10 52.48 -1.88 -37.15
N ARG A 11 53.22 -0.99 -36.48
CA ARG A 11 53.13 -0.77 -35.03
C ARG A 11 51.87 -0.01 -34.65
N LEU A 12 51.38 0.93 -35.45
CA LEU A 12 50.13 1.64 -35.25
C LEU A 12 48.92 0.75 -35.54
N GLY A 13 49.02 -0.17 -36.52
CA GLY A 13 47.94 -1.13 -36.84
C GLY A 13 47.72 -2.21 -35.76
N GLN A 14 48.71 -2.43 -34.86
CA GLN A 14 48.59 -3.39 -33.76
C GLN A 14 47.81 -2.78 -32.54
N HIS A 15 47.49 -1.50 -32.56
CA HIS A 15 46.74 -0.80 -31.49
C HIS A 15 45.32 -0.47 -31.90
N PHE A 16 44.89 -0.83 -33.09
CA PHE A 16 43.47 -0.71 -33.46
C PHE A 16 42.79 -2.05 -33.16
N PRO A 17 41.66 -2.03 -32.40
CA PRO A 17 40.90 -3.24 -32.22
C PRO A 17 40.48 -3.84 -33.57
N PRO A 18 40.31 -5.17 -33.69
CA PRO A 18 39.83 -5.81 -34.91
C PRO A 18 38.59 -5.12 -35.47
N ARG A 19 38.37 -5.11 -36.79
CA ARG A 19 37.20 -4.46 -37.42
C ARG A 19 35.86 -4.96 -36.83
N ASP A 20 35.80 -6.19 -36.38
CA ASP A 20 34.62 -6.77 -35.73
C ASP A 20 34.35 -6.13 -34.36
N ASN A 21 35.40 -5.70 -33.63
CA ASN A 21 35.27 -4.94 -32.39
C ASN A 21 34.77 -3.50 -32.62
N LEU A 22 35.07 -2.91 -33.79
CA LEU A 22 34.64 -1.55 -34.11
C LEU A 22 33.17 -1.45 -34.44
N SER A 23 32.59 -2.47 -35.07
CA SER A 23 31.14 -2.55 -35.33
C SER A 23 30.38 -2.77 -34.05
N THR A 24 30.87 -3.62 -33.16
CA THR A 24 30.27 -3.85 -31.82
C THR A 24 30.31 -2.59 -30.97
N LEU A 25 31.47 -1.91 -30.91
CA LEU A 25 31.60 -0.65 -30.16
C LEU A 25 30.72 0.48 -30.74
N LYS A 26 30.50 0.51 -32.04
CA LYS A 26 29.53 1.45 -32.64
C LYS A 26 28.11 1.14 -32.25
N ALA A 27 27.71 -0.13 -32.27
CA ALA A 27 26.40 -0.58 -31.86
C ALA A 27 26.13 -0.28 -30.37
N GLU A 28 27.12 -0.54 -29.50
CA GLU A 28 27.05 -0.20 -28.08
C GLU A 28 26.92 1.30 -27.84
N ARG A 29 27.74 2.11 -28.55
CA ARG A 29 27.62 3.58 -28.49
C ARG A 29 26.23 4.05 -28.91
N ASP A 30 25.73 3.52 -30.02
CA ASP A 30 24.42 3.96 -30.56
C ASP A 30 23.27 3.54 -29.61
N ALA A 31 23.37 2.37 -28.98
CA ALA A 31 22.44 1.93 -27.93
C ALA A 31 22.51 2.83 -26.68
N LEU A 32 23.73 3.20 -26.25
CA LEU A 32 23.90 4.12 -25.13
C LEU A 32 23.35 5.52 -25.43
N LEU A 33 23.59 6.03 -26.66
CA LEU A 33 23.04 7.33 -27.09
C LEU A 33 21.50 7.31 -27.11
N ALA A 34 20.89 6.22 -27.59
CA ALA A 34 19.44 6.05 -27.56
C ALA A 34 18.91 6.00 -26.12
N THR A 35 19.62 5.33 -25.21
CA THR A 35 19.29 5.28 -23.79
C THR A 35 19.39 6.66 -23.15
N VAL A 36 20.45 7.41 -23.42
CA VAL A 36 20.62 8.79 -22.92
C VAL A 36 19.52 9.71 -23.42
N GLU A 37 19.14 9.61 -24.70
CA GLU A 37 18.05 10.41 -25.27
C GLU A 37 16.71 10.04 -24.63
N GLN A 38 16.43 8.76 -24.40
CA GLN A 38 15.23 8.31 -23.69
C GLN A 38 15.21 8.84 -22.24
N LEU A 39 16.33 8.77 -21.53
CA LEU A 39 16.44 9.29 -20.17
C LEU A 39 16.25 10.82 -20.11
N ARG A 40 16.82 11.57 -21.09
CA ARG A 40 16.59 13.02 -21.23
C ARG A 40 15.12 13.34 -21.49
N SER A 41 14.47 12.58 -22.38
CA SER A 41 13.03 12.75 -22.66
C SER A 41 12.18 12.48 -21.43
N ASN A 42 12.50 11.43 -20.65
CA ASN A 42 11.84 11.11 -19.41
C ASN A 42 12.05 12.23 -18.36
N LEU A 43 13.29 12.71 -18.21
CA LEU A 43 13.62 13.81 -17.29
C LEU A 43 12.87 15.09 -17.67
N ALA A 44 12.84 15.45 -18.96
CA ALA A 44 12.10 16.60 -19.45
C ALA A 44 10.59 16.49 -19.21
N ALA A 45 10.04 15.28 -19.13
CA ALA A 45 8.64 15.07 -18.74
C ALA A 45 8.39 15.39 -17.26
N TYR A 46 9.35 15.08 -16.38
CA TYR A 46 9.31 15.48 -14.96
C TYR A 46 9.52 16.98 -14.75
N GLU A 47 10.29 17.64 -15.64
CA GLU A 47 10.60 19.07 -15.58
C GLU A 47 9.53 19.96 -16.21
N ARG A 48 8.49 19.41 -16.85
CA ARG A 48 7.38 20.15 -17.50
C ARG A 48 6.49 20.95 -16.54
N GLY A 49 6.78 20.98 -15.29
CA GLY A 49 6.07 21.74 -14.28
C GLY A 49 7.08 22.20 -13.25
N TRP A 50 6.74 21.90 -12.01
CA TRP A 50 7.64 22.17 -10.90
C TRP A 50 8.44 20.91 -10.59
N PRO A 51 9.78 20.92 -10.67
CA PRO A 51 10.60 19.76 -10.39
C PRO A 51 10.44 19.29 -8.93
N PRO A 52 10.78 18.02 -8.62
CA PRO A 52 10.86 17.55 -7.23
C PRO A 52 11.66 18.50 -6.35
N GLY A 53 11.16 18.80 -5.15
CA GLY A 53 11.77 19.74 -4.22
C GLY A 53 11.47 21.22 -4.49
N HIS A 54 10.83 21.57 -5.61
CA HIS A 54 10.39 22.94 -5.82
C HIS A 54 9.18 23.27 -4.94
N PHE A 55 9.06 24.52 -4.50
CA PHE A 55 7.99 25.02 -3.61
C PHE A 55 6.55 24.63 -4.06
N TYR A 56 6.31 24.59 -5.37
CA TYR A 56 5.01 24.17 -5.92
C TYR A 56 4.94 22.70 -6.33
N SER A 57 5.99 21.91 -6.08
CA SER A 57 5.97 20.47 -6.34
C SER A 57 5.26 19.73 -5.22
N PRO A 58 4.40 18.72 -5.54
CA PRO A 58 3.89 17.82 -4.52
C PRO A 58 4.95 16.87 -3.95
N ILE A 59 6.12 16.77 -4.61
CA ILE A 59 7.25 15.95 -4.15
C ILE A 59 8.15 16.86 -3.28
N PRO A 60 8.35 16.53 -2.01
CA PRO A 60 9.09 17.39 -1.09
C PRO A 60 10.58 17.46 -1.41
N ASP A 61 11.26 18.52 -0.95
CA ASP A 61 12.71 18.60 -0.90
C ASP A 61 13.22 17.80 0.30
N LEU A 62 14.01 16.76 0.04
CA LEU A 62 14.57 15.91 1.10
C LEU A 62 15.60 16.65 1.97
N ASN A 63 16.24 17.72 1.48
CA ASN A 63 17.14 18.54 2.29
C ASN A 63 16.35 19.41 3.27
N GLU A 64 15.22 19.98 2.85
CA GLU A 64 14.32 20.71 3.76
C GLU A 64 13.75 19.78 4.81
N ILE A 65 13.32 18.57 4.42
CA ILE A 65 12.87 17.53 5.36
C ILE A 65 13.97 17.18 6.37
N ALA A 66 15.21 16.99 5.91
CA ALA A 66 16.35 16.67 6.78
C ALA A 66 16.66 17.80 7.77
N HIS A 67 16.49 19.05 7.34
CA HIS A 67 16.69 20.19 8.21
C HIS A 67 15.61 20.30 9.31
N ASP A 68 14.41 19.82 9.03
CA ASP A 68 13.22 19.97 9.88
C ASP A 68 12.75 18.62 10.51
N GLU A 69 13.63 17.62 10.51
CA GLU A 69 13.34 16.24 10.91
C GLU A 69 12.71 16.12 12.32
N GLU A 70 13.25 16.87 13.28
CA GLU A 70 12.78 16.82 14.67
C GLU A 70 11.33 17.32 14.78
N ARG A 71 10.94 18.31 13.98
CA ARG A 71 9.56 18.79 13.93
C ARG A 71 8.63 17.83 13.22
N ILE A 72 9.10 17.17 12.15
CA ILE A 72 8.27 16.30 11.30
C ILE A 72 8.12 14.91 11.96
N PHE A 73 9.24 14.31 12.40
CA PHE A 73 9.30 12.94 12.90
C PHE A 73 9.64 12.85 14.41
N GLY A 74 9.52 13.96 15.13
CA GLY A 74 9.79 14.03 16.57
C GLY A 74 8.75 13.30 17.42
N PRO A 75 8.64 13.64 18.70
CA PRO A 75 7.70 12.97 19.60
C PRO A 75 6.27 13.01 19.09
N LEU A 76 5.64 11.86 19.02
CA LEU A 76 4.27 11.75 18.50
C LEU A 76 3.26 12.35 19.50
N PRO A 77 2.29 13.15 19.05
CA PRO A 77 1.27 13.71 19.91
C PRO A 77 0.26 12.62 20.32
N SER A 78 -0.23 12.65 21.56
CA SER A 78 -1.26 11.72 22.04
C SER A 78 -2.67 12.06 21.55
N THR A 79 -2.86 13.25 20.98
CA THR A 79 -4.13 13.74 20.43
C THR A 79 -3.91 14.43 19.09
N ILE A 80 -4.91 14.43 18.23
CA ILE A 80 -4.88 15.11 16.93
C ILE A 80 -5.98 16.17 16.92
N PRO A 81 -5.65 17.44 16.68
CA PRO A 81 -6.66 18.51 16.64
C PRO A 81 -7.77 18.19 15.64
N GLY A 82 -9.04 18.31 16.09
CA GLY A 82 -10.21 18.10 15.27
C GLY A 82 -10.57 16.63 14.98
N ILE A 83 -9.83 15.67 15.51
CA ILE A 83 -10.09 14.23 15.33
C ILE A 83 -10.26 13.56 16.68
N ASP A 84 -11.39 12.87 16.86
CA ASP A 84 -11.59 11.94 17.97
C ASP A 84 -10.92 10.60 17.64
N LEU A 85 -9.83 10.28 18.33
CA LEU A 85 -9.16 8.99 18.21
C LEU A 85 -9.99 7.83 18.76
N ASN A 86 -10.99 8.12 19.59
CA ASN A 86 -11.89 7.10 20.16
C ASN A 86 -11.11 5.96 20.88
N ALA A 87 -10.06 6.32 21.62
CA ALA A 87 -9.13 5.37 22.22
C ALA A 87 -9.80 4.30 23.13
N PRO A 88 -10.83 4.62 23.94
CA PRO A 88 -11.51 3.60 24.74
C PRO A 88 -12.13 2.49 23.90
N GLU A 89 -12.84 2.83 22.82
CA GLU A 89 -13.47 1.85 21.94
C GLU A 89 -12.44 1.03 21.17
N GLN A 90 -11.31 1.65 20.75
CA GLN A 90 -10.22 0.91 20.14
C GLN A 90 -9.65 -0.17 21.08
N LEU A 91 -9.51 0.12 22.36
CA LEU A 91 -9.05 -0.83 23.36
C LEU A 91 -10.08 -1.95 23.63
N GLU A 92 -11.37 -1.62 23.63
CA GLU A 92 -12.44 -2.61 23.74
C GLU A 92 -12.42 -3.56 22.51
N ILE A 93 -12.28 -3.02 21.29
CA ILE A 93 -12.13 -3.83 20.09
C ILE A 93 -10.87 -4.69 20.17
N LEU A 94 -9.74 -4.14 20.59
CA LEU A 94 -8.48 -4.89 20.77
C LEU A 94 -8.68 -6.11 21.69
N GLU A 95 -9.37 -5.94 22.80
CA GLU A 95 -9.66 -7.05 23.72
C GLU A 95 -10.62 -8.09 23.08
N GLN A 96 -11.60 -7.66 22.30
CA GLN A 96 -12.47 -8.57 21.55
C GLN A 96 -11.68 -9.37 20.51
N LEU A 97 -10.78 -8.70 19.77
CA LEU A 97 -9.93 -9.37 18.78
C LEU A 97 -9.01 -10.43 19.39
N ARG A 98 -8.62 -10.31 20.64
CA ARG A 98 -7.79 -11.29 21.36
C ARG A 98 -8.35 -12.71 21.25
N MET A 99 -9.65 -12.87 21.38
CA MET A 99 -10.31 -14.18 21.34
C MET A 99 -10.13 -14.86 19.97
N TYR A 100 -10.22 -14.10 18.90
CA TYR A 100 -10.06 -14.61 17.54
C TYR A 100 -8.59 -14.81 17.17
N CYS A 101 -7.74 -13.85 17.48
CA CYS A 101 -6.31 -13.89 17.11
C CYS A 101 -5.54 -15.03 17.76
N SER A 102 -6.01 -15.56 18.89
CA SER A 102 -5.42 -16.73 19.55
C SER A 102 -5.57 -18.02 18.74
N SER A 103 -6.57 -18.10 17.86
CA SER A 103 -6.89 -19.27 17.03
C SER A 103 -6.62 -19.06 15.54
N GLN A 104 -5.93 -17.96 15.18
CA GLN A 104 -5.61 -17.65 13.79
C GLN A 104 -4.79 -18.80 13.14
N PRO A 105 -5.01 -19.12 11.86
CA PRO A 105 -4.42 -20.30 11.22
C PRO A 105 -3.08 -20.04 10.54
N PHE A 106 -2.56 -18.82 10.60
CA PHE A 106 -1.41 -18.38 9.82
C PHE A 106 -0.08 -18.69 10.50
N THR A 107 0.94 -18.95 9.70
CA THR A 107 2.30 -19.26 10.15
C THR A 107 3.30 -18.26 9.56
N ALA A 108 4.51 -18.24 10.11
CA ALA A 108 5.57 -17.36 9.60
C ALA A 108 5.88 -17.66 8.13
N GLN A 109 6.00 -18.93 7.76
CA GLN A 109 6.35 -19.36 6.41
C GLN A 109 5.13 -19.96 5.70
N LYS A 110 5.15 -19.95 4.35
CA LYS A 110 4.11 -20.50 3.50
C LYS A 110 3.91 -21.99 3.78
N GLN A 111 2.64 -22.39 3.96
CA GLN A 111 2.23 -23.77 4.15
C GLN A 111 1.28 -24.22 3.05
N SER A 112 1.25 -25.54 2.79
CA SER A 112 0.28 -26.14 1.87
C SER A 112 -1.14 -25.93 2.39
N GLY A 113 -2.06 -25.59 1.49
CA GLY A 113 -3.48 -25.41 1.82
C GLY A 113 -3.84 -24.07 2.45
N VAL A 114 -2.87 -23.17 2.68
CA VAL A 114 -3.07 -21.80 3.15
C VAL A 114 -2.44 -20.83 2.14
N ARG A 115 -3.16 -19.75 1.79
CA ARG A 115 -2.64 -18.72 0.85
C ARG A 115 -1.68 -17.78 1.55
N TYR A 116 -2.08 -17.35 2.74
CA TYR A 116 -1.38 -16.34 3.54
C TYR A 116 -0.28 -16.95 4.42
N TYR A 117 0.79 -16.17 4.64
CA TYR A 117 1.84 -16.42 5.63
C TYR A 117 2.42 -15.07 6.09
N PHE A 118 2.91 -14.98 7.34
CA PHE A 118 3.31 -13.68 7.92
C PHE A 118 4.56 -13.05 7.31
N ASP A 119 5.56 -13.84 6.92
CA ASP A 119 6.83 -13.33 6.38
C ASP A 119 6.74 -13.08 4.87
N ASN A 120 5.60 -12.57 4.40
CA ASN A 120 5.43 -12.06 3.04
C ASN A 120 5.91 -10.60 2.94
N PRO A 121 6.19 -10.09 1.72
CA PRO A 121 6.82 -8.77 1.55
C PRO A 121 5.90 -7.57 1.80
N ASN A 122 4.58 -7.73 1.84
CA ASN A 122 3.66 -6.60 1.70
C ASN A 122 2.67 -6.45 2.86
N PHE A 123 2.12 -7.54 3.40
CA PHE A 123 1.04 -7.49 4.40
C PHE A 123 1.36 -8.40 5.57
N SER A 124 1.96 -7.85 6.62
CA SER A 124 2.60 -8.63 7.67
C SER A 124 1.79 -8.66 8.98
N TYR A 125 2.33 -9.25 9.99
CA TYR A 125 1.83 -9.62 11.31
C TYR A 125 0.61 -8.83 11.85
N GLY A 126 0.79 -7.56 12.29
CA GLY A 126 -0.26 -6.80 12.96
C GLY A 126 -1.46 -6.52 12.06
N GLU A 127 -1.21 -6.21 10.80
CA GLU A 127 -2.26 -5.93 9.82
C GLU A 127 -3.07 -7.18 9.52
N ALA A 128 -2.41 -8.31 9.32
CA ALA A 128 -3.09 -9.59 9.06
C ALA A 128 -3.87 -10.09 10.27
N LEU A 129 -3.34 -9.95 11.49
CA LEU A 129 -4.03 -10.32 12.72
C LEU A 129 -5.27 -9.45 12.94
N VAL A 130 -5.15 -8.14 12.72
CA VAL A 130 -6.29 -7.22 12.86
C VAL A 130 -7.33 -7.51 11.78
N LEU A 131 -6.93 -7.72 10.52
CA LEU A 131 -7.86 -8.06 9.44
C LEU A 131 -8.61 -9.37 9.73
N TYR A 132 -7.89 -10.43 10.12
CA TYR A 132 -8.49 -11.71 10.52
C TYR A 132 -9.47 -11.54 11.69
N GLY A 133 -9.04 -10.81 12.73
CA GLY A 133 -9.86 -10.56 13.91
C GLY A 133 -11.09 -9.72 13.60
N MET A 134 -10.95 -8.65 12.80
CA MET A 134 -12.06 -7.78 12.39
C MET A 134 -13.08 -8.55 11.55
N LEU A 135 -12.67 -9.34 10.58
CA LEU A 135 -13.57 -10.19 9.80
C LEU A 135 -14.32 -11.17 10.71
N SER A 136 -13.61 -11.79 11.66
CA SER A 136 -14.20 -12.74 12.61
C SER A 136 -15.19 -12.06 13.56
N LEU A 137 -14.92 -10.82 13.98
CA LEU A 137 -15.79 -10.01 14.86
C LEU A 137 -17.03 -9.51 14.12
N LEU A 138 -16.84 -8.92 12.94
CA LEU A 138 -17.90 -8.27 12.16
C LEU A 138 -18.81 -9.28 11.46
N GLN A 139 -18.31 -10.44 11.10
CA GLN A 139 -19.02 -11.49 10.33
C GLN A 139 -19.69 -10.91 9.08
N PRO A 140 -18.91 -10.25 8.18
CA PRO A 140 -19.47 -9.58 7.03
C PRO A 140 -20.11 -10.57 6.06
N LYS A 141 -21.14 -10.12 5.37
CA LYS A 141 -21.69 -10.85 4.23
C LYS A 141 -20.91 -10.56 2.96
N ARG A 142 -20.32 -9.38 2.86
CA ARG A 142 -19.57 -8.91 1.69
C ARG A 142 -18.28 -8.24 2.11
N VAL A 143 -17.23 -8.50 1.34
CA VAL A 143 -15.97 -7.75 1.39
C VAL A 143 -15.67 -7.28 -0.02
N ILE A 144 -15.47 -5.98 -0.16
CA ILE A 144 -14.93 -5.37 -1.39
C ILE A 144 -13.51 -4.89 -1.07
N GLU A 145 -12.54 -5.35 -1.82
CA GLU A 145 -11.15 -4.91 -1.71
C GLU A 145 -10.75 -4.14 -2.97
N VAL A 146 -10.18 -2.95 -2.76
CA VAL A 146 -9.58 -2.11 -3.81
C VAL A 146 -8.07 -2.21 -3.66
N GLY A 147 -7.38 -2.70 -4.70
CA GLY A 147 -6.03 -3.23 -4.59
C GLY A 147 -6.06 -4.66 -4.06
N SER A 148 -5.20 -5.53 -4.56
CA SER A 148 -5.26 -6.94 -4.16
C SER A 148 -3.88 -7.59 -4.09
N GLY A 149 -3.72 -8.48 -3.11
CA GLY A 149 -2.45 -9.15 -2.89
C GLY A 149 -2.48 -10.10 -1.69
N TYR A 150 -1.56 -9.92 -0.75
CA TYR A 150 -1.51 -10.75 0.46
C TYR A 150 -2.65 -10.47 1.45
N SER A 151 -3.21 -9.28 1.47
CA SER A 151 -4.44 -8.96 2.21
C SER A 151 -5.62 -9.81 1.73
N SER A 152 -5.77 -9.96 0.40
CA SER A 152 -6.75 -10.87 -0.22
C SER A 152 -6.58 -12.31 0.26
N CYS A 153 -5.34 -12.77 0.47
CA CYS A 153 -5.07 -14.10 1.02
C CYS A 153 -5.62 -14.26 2.44
N VAL A 154 -5.47 -13.23 3.30
CA VAL A 154 -6.06 -13.23 4.66
C VAL A 154 -7.58 -13.30 4.57
N ILE A 155 -8.19 -12.48 3.71
CA ILE A 155 -9.65 -12.46 3.50
C ILE A 155 -10.14 -13.85 3.07
N LEU A 156 -9.52 -14.46 2.06
CA LEU A 156 -9.93 -15.74 1.50
C LEU A 156 -9.68 -16.92 2.45
N ASP A 157 -8.55 -16.94 3.16
CA ASP A 157 -8.27 -17.99 4.14
C ASP A 157 -9.20 -17.88 5.36
N THR A 158 -9.55 -16.66 5.77
CA THR A 158 -10.55 -16.42 6.83
C THR A 158 -11.93 -16.87 6.35
N ASN A 159 -12.33 -16.50 5.14
CA ASN A 159 -13.60 -16.91 4.54
C ASN A 159 -13.74 -18.43 4.46
N GLU A 160 -12.69 -19.12 4.01
CA GLU A 160 -12.68 -20.57 3.89
C GLU A 160 -12.76 -21.26 5.25
N ARG A 161 -11.97 -20.81 6.25
CA ARG A 161 -11.77 -21.52 7.51
C ARG A 161 -12.77 -21.18 8.60
N VAL A 162 -13.25 -19.94 8.61
CA VAL A 162 -14.18 -19.43 9.63
C VAL A 162 -15.61 -19.40 9.12
N PHE A 163 -15.80 -19.02 7.85
CA PHE A 163 -17.13 -18.77 7.29
C PHE A 163 -17.59 -19.77 6.25
N ALA A 164 -16.85 -20.87 6.03
CA ALA A 164 -17.18 -21.91 5.04
C ALA A 164 -17.45 -21.32 3.64
N ASN A 165 -16.69 -20.29 3.24
CA ASN A 165 -16.81 -19.53 1.99
C ASN A 165 -18.16 -18.81 1.80
N GLN A 166 -18.79 -18.33 2.88
CA GLN A 166 -20.08 -17.64 2.81
C GLN A 166 -19.94 -16.11 2.60
N ILE A 167 -18.75 -15.55 2.76
CA ILE A 167 -18.50 -14.13 2.46
C ILE A 167 -18.38 -13.96 0.93
N GLU A 168 -19.19 -13.06 0.37
CA GLU A 168 -19.04 -12.63 -1.01
C GLU A 168 -17.84 -11.70 -1.14
N CYS A 169 -16.76 -12.16 -1.79
CA CYS A 169 -15.53 -11.41 -1.96
C CYS A 169 -15.42 -10.83 -3.37
N THR A 170 -15.24 -9.50 -3.46
CA THR A 170 -15.01 -8.78 -4.72
C THR A 170 -13.68 -8.04 -4.63
N PHE A 171 -12.79 -8.29 -5.59
CA PHE A 171 -11.47 -7.68 -5.71
C PHE A 171 -11.45 -6.76 -6.93
N ILE A 172 -11.16 -5.47 -6.73
CA ILE A 172 -11.05 -4.47 -7.79
C ILE A 172 -9.58 -4.18 -8.01
N GLU A 173 -9.01 -4.70 -9.10
CA GLU A 173 -7.57 -4.64 -9.38
C GLU A 173 -7.32 -4.60 -10.89
N PRO A 174 -6.72 -3.51 -11.42
CA PRO A 174 -6.43 -3.42 -12.85
C PRO A 174 -5.33 -4.40 -13.32
N TYR A 175 -4.43 -4.81 -12.41
CA TYR A 175 -3.28 -5.67 -12.70
C TYR A 175 -3.23 -6.88 -11.75
N PRO A 176 -4.16 -7.83 -11.82
CA PRO A 176 -4.37 -8.85 -10.79
C PRO A 176 -3.37 -10.02 -10.84
N ASP A 177 -2.23 -9.89 -11.48
CA ASP A 177 -1.28 -10.99 -11.67
C ASP A 177 -0.75 -11.52 -10.34
N LEU A 178 -0.47 -10.64 -9.36
CA LEU A 178 -0.07 -11.07 -8.02
C LEU A 178 -1.20 -11.86 -7.36
N LEU A 179 -2.40 -11.32 -7.30
CA LEU A 179 -3.55 -12.03 -6.72
C LEU A 179 -3.72 -13.40 -7.37
N GLN A 180 -3.72 -13.47 -8.71
CA GLN A 180 -3.89 -14.71 -9.45
C GLN A 180 -2.83 -15.76 -9.13
N SER A 181 -1.58 -15.33 -8.87
CA SER A 181 -0.48 -16.23 -8.47
C SER A 181 -0.64 -16.80 -7.05
N LEU A 182 -1.51 -16.21 -6.23
CA LEU A 182 -1.74 -16.59 -4.84
C LEU A 182 -3.03 -17.38 -4.64
N LEU A 183 -3.93 -17.38 -5.64
CA LEU A 183 -5.22 -18.10 -5.57
C LEU A 183 -5.05 -19.62 -5.64
N LYS A 184 -6.01 -20.34 -5.07
CA LYS A 184 -6.24 -21.75 -5.31
C LYS A 184 -7.14 -21.93 -6.53
N ASP A 185 -7.10 -23.12 -7.15
CA ASP A 185 -7.90 -23.41 -8.35
C ASP A 185 -9.41 -23.17 -8.15
N ASP A 186 -9.93 -23.53 -6.98
CA ASP A 186 -11.34 -23.38 -6.64
C ASP A 186 -11.79 -21.92 -6.42
N ASP A 187 -10.85 -20.98 -6.17
CA ASP A 187 -11.19 -19.58 -5.88
C ASP A 187 -11.85 -18.91 -7.06
N HIS A 188 -11.41 -19.22 -8.27
CA HIS A 188 -11.90 -18.60 -9.51
C HIS A 188 -13.43 -18.73 -9.70
N THR A 189 -14.05 -19.71 -9.04
CA THR A 189 -15.51 -19.91 -9.10
C THR A 189 -16.27 -19.24 -7.94
N ARG A 190 -15.55 -18.75 -6.92
CA ARG A 190 -16.14 -18.27 -5.66
C ARG A 190 -15.97 -16.76 -5.45
N ILE A 191 -15.08 -16.12 -6.20
CA ILE A 191 -14.76 -14.72 -6.05
C ILE A 191 -15.09 -13.93 -7.32
N THR A 192 -15.24 -12.63 -7.18
CA THR A 192 -15.35 -11.71 -8.31
C THR A 192 -14.08 -10.89 -8.41
N ILE A 193 -13.41 -10.91 -9.57
CA ILE A 193 -12.28 -10.03 -9.88
C ILE A 193 -12.72 -9.03 -10.94
N ILE A 194 -12.78 -7.75 -10.58
CA ILE A 194 -13.06 -6.64 -11.49
C ILE A 194 -11.71 -6.09 -11.98
N ARG A 195 -11.30 -6.48 -13.18
CA ARG A 195 -10.04 -6.06 -13.81
C ARG A 195 -10.16 -4.65 -14.39
N SER A 196 -10.31 -3.67 -13.52
CA SER A 196 -10.40 -2.28 -13.94
C SER A 196 -9.94 -1.34 -12.82
N ARG A 197 -9.65 -0.09 -13.20
CA ARG A 197 -9.39 0.96 -12.22
C ARG A 197 -10.68 1.26 -11.46
N VAL A 198 -10.59 1.46 -10.15
CA VAL A 198 -11.74 1.71 -9.27
C VAL A 198 -12.62 2.87 -9.76
N GLN A 199 -12.03 3.89 -10.37
CA GLN A 199 -12.75 5.06 -10.92
C GLN A 199 -13.72 4.71 -12.06
N THR A 200 -13.60 3.53 -12.65
CA THR A 200 -14.48 3.06 -13.73
C THR A 200 -15.48 2.00 -13.28
N VAL A 201 -15.44 1.64 -11.99
CA VAL A 201 -16.39 0.69 -11.41
C VAL A 201 -17.70 1.40 -11.09
N ALA A 202 -18.82 0.77 -11.43
CA ALA A 202 -20.14 1.34 -11.18
C ALA A 202 -20.37 1.56 -9.68
N PRO A 203 -20.87 2.72 -9.24
CA PRO A 203 -21.10 3.05 -7.83
C PRO A 203 -21.99 2.04 -7.09
N GLU A 204 -22.87 1.37 -7.82
CA GLU A 204 -23.79 0.35 -7.31
C GLU A 204 -23.07 -0.82 -6.65
N VAL A 205 -21.82 -1.11 -7.08
CA VAL A 205 -20.97 -2.14 -6.47
C VAL A 205 -20.71 -1.82 -5.00
N PHE A 206 -20.46 -0.55 -4.66
CA PHE A 206 -20.16 -0.11 -3.30
C PHE A 206 -21.42 0.13 -2.46
N VAL A 207 -22.48 0.67 -3.08
CA VAL A 207 -23.76 0.99 -2.39
C VAL A 207 -24.49 -0.27 -1.89
N ARG A 208 -24.15 -1.46 -2.44
CA ARG A 208 -24.70 -2.75 -1.97
C ARG A 208 -24.13 -3.21 -0.62
N LEU A 209 -23.05 -2.61 -0.13
CA LEU A 209 -22.53 -2.90 1.20
C LEU A 209 -23.56 -2.51 2.28
N GLU A 210 -23.74 -3.41 3.24
CA GLU A 210 -24.67 -3.30 4.36
C GLU A 210 -23.93 -3.17 5.69
N PRO A 211 -24.61 -2.89 6.81
CA PRO A 211 -23.95 -2.87 8.12
C PRO A 211 -23.13 -4.13 8.38
N ASN A 212 -21.91 -3.96 8.91
CA ASN A 212 -20.87 -4.95 9.14
C ASN A 212 -20.13 -5.44 7.87
N ASP A 213 -20.59 -5.10 6.65
CA ASP A 213 -19.79 -5.36 5.46
C ASP A 213 -18.52 -4.50 5.46
N VAL A 214 -17.51 -4.92 4.72
CA VAL A 214 -16.19 -4.30 4.72
C VAL A 214 -15.81 -3.78 3.34
N LEU A 215 -15.40 -2.52 3.29
CA LEU A 215 -14.66 -1.93 2.18
C LEU A 215 -13.18 -1.83 2.60
N PHE A 216 -12.32 -2.63 2.00
CA PHE A 216 -10.89 -2.63 2.22
C PHE A 216 -10.20 -1.82 1.11
N ILE A 217 -9.42 -0.80 1.48
CA ILE A 217 -8.76 0.12 0.55
C ILE A 217 -7.25 0.00 0.73
N ASP A 218 -6.59 -0.52 -0.31
CA ASP A 218 -5.14 -0.50 -0.51
C ASP A 218 -4.87 0.11 -1.90
N SER A 219 -4.95 1.43 -1.97
CA SER A 219 -4.99 2.23 -3.20
C SER A 219 -3.58 2.58 -3.70
N SER A 220 -3.48 3.53 -4.64
CA SER A 220 -2.18 4.09 -5.05
C SER A 220 -1.55 5.02 -4.00
N HIS A 221 -2.25 5.36 -2.93
CA HIS A 221 -1.88 6.31 -1.86
C HIS A 221 -1.59 7.74 -2.35
N VAL A 222 -1.97 8.09 -3.59
CA VAL A 222 -1.68 9.41 -4.17
C VAL A 222 -2.92 10.11 -4.64
N SER A 223 -3.31 11.17 -3.91
CA SER A 223 -4.32 12.14 -4.35
C SER A 223 -3.76 13.01 -5.46
N LYS A 224 -4.34 12.90 -6.65
CA LYS A 224 -4.05 13.70 -7.83
C LYS A 224 -5.24 13.70 -8.78
N THR A 225 -5.19 14.52 -9.83
CA THR A 225 -6.25 14.57 -10.86
C THR A 225 -6.55 13.16 -11.40
N GLY A 226 -7.81 12.73 -11.24
CA GLY A 226 -8.29 11.43 -11.71
C GLY A 226 -7.78 10.21 -10.93
N SER A 227 -7.24 10.41 -9.70
CA SER A 227 -6.73 9.30 -8.88
C SER A 227 -7.87 8.47 -8.27
N ASP A 228 -7.52 7.25 -7.93
CA ASP A 228 -8.31 6.32 -7.11
C ASP A 228 -8.59 6.88 -5.71
N VAL A 229 -7.61 7.46 -5.05
CA VAL A 229 -7.74 8.10 -3.73
C VAL A 229 -8.86 9.15 -3.73
N ASN A 230 -8.85 10.07 -4.71
CA ASN A 230 -9.89 11.09 -4.82
C ASN A 230 -11.26 10.47 -5.09
N HIS A 231 -11.32 9.47 -5.97
CA HIS A 231 -12.58 8.78 -6.28
C HIS A 231 -13.15 8.07 -5.05
N LEU A 232 -12.30 7.37 -4.31
CA LEU A 232 -12.72 6.66 -3.09
C LEU A 232 -13.25 7.63 -2.03
N ILE A 233 -12.50 8.68 -1.72
CA ILE A 233 -12.86 9.62 -0.65
C ILE A 233 -14.06 10.50 -1.04
N PHE A 234 -14.15 10.98 -2.29
CA PHE A 234 -15.17 11.94 -2.68
C PHE A 234 -16.42 11.31 -3.29
N GLU A 235 -16.29 10.13 -3.91
CA GLU A 235 -17.41 9.51 -4.62
C GLU A 235 -17.91 8.23 -3.96
N VAL A 236 -17.05 7.40 -3.37
CA VAL A 236 -17.44 6.12 -2.78
C VAL A 236 -17.85 6.29 -1.33
N LEU A 237 -16.97 6.84 -0.45
CA LEU A 237 -17.26 6.94 0.98
C LEU A 237 -18.57 7.64 1.30
N PRO A 238 -18.95 8.78 0.67
CA PRO A 238 -20.18 9.48 0.98
C PRO A 238 -21.45 8.68 0.69
N ARG A 239 -21.36 7.66 -0.19
CA ARG A 239 -22.48 6.80 -0.62
C ARG A 239 -22.63 5.53 0.21
N LEU A 240 -21.65 5.23 1.09
CA LEU A 240 -21.73 4.06 1.94
C LEU A 240 -22.89 4.17 2.94
N ARG A 241 -23.51 3.05 3.26
CA ARG A 241 -24.55 2.98 4.29
C ARG A 241 -23.94 3.03 5.69
N SER A 242 -24.73 3.52 6.66
CA SER A 242 -24.38 3.44 8.08
C SER A 242 -24.09 1.97 8.46
N GLY A 243 -23.10 1.77 9.33
CA GLY A 243 -22.64 0.45 9.78
C GLY A 243 -21.65 -0.26 8.86
N VAL A 244 -21.31 0.29 7.69
CA VAL A 244 -20.23 -0.25 6.83
C VAL A 244 -18.89 0.09 7.45
N PHE A 245 -17.99 -0.90 7.51
CA PHE A 245 -16.61 -0.71 7.94
C PHE A 245 -15.69 -0.43 6.74
N VAL A 246 -14.75 0.48 6.96
CA VAL A 246 -13.77 0.88 5.94
C VAL A 246 -12.37 0.72 6.51
N HIS A 247 -11.53 -0.03 5.81
CA HIS A 247 -10.10 -0.12 6.10
C HIS A 247 -9.31 0.73 5.10
N PHE A 248 -8.37 1.51 5.60
CA PHE A 248 -7.32 2.14 4.80
C PHE A 248 -5.97 1.57 5.19
N HIS A 249 -5.26 1.05 4.19
CA HIS A 249 -3.90 0.55 4.34
C HIS A 249 -2.88 1.68 4.27
N ASP A 250 -1.69 1.48 4.85
CA ASP A 250 -0.57 2.41 4.80
C ASP A 250 -0.87 3.83 5.35
N ILE A 251 -1.70 3.92 6.38
CA ILE A 251 -1.95 5.16 7.14
C ILE A 251 -1.14 5.13 8.44
N GLY A 252 -0.06 5.92 8.49
CA GLY A 252 0.77 6.08 9.68
C GLY A 252 0.18 7.06 10.70
N TYR A 253 0.58 6.94 11.97
CA TYR A 253 0.21 7.90 13.00
C TYR A 253 1.27 9.01 13.12
N PRO A 254 0.90 10.29 13.26
CA PRO A 254 -0.47 10.90 13.32
C PRO A 254 -0.99 11.37 11.94
N PHE A 255 -1.17 10.49 10.99
CA PHE A 255 -1.41 10.73 9.56
C PHE A 255 -0.17 11.29 8.86
N GLU A 256 1.00 10.78 9.26
CA GLU A 256 2.28 11.03 8.62
C GLU A 256 2.90 9.69 8.21
N TYR A 257 3.67 9.71 7.13
CA TYR A 257 4.34 8.51 6.64
C TYR A 257 5.63 8.22 7.42
N PRO A 258 6.00 6.94 7.57
CA PRO A 258 7.26 6.59 8.21
C PRO A 258 8.45 7.30 7.57
N LYS A 259 9.36 7.83 8.38
CA LYS A 259 10.57 8.54 7.94
C LYS A 259 11.31 7.81 6.81
N ALA A 260 11.49 6.49 6.95
CA ALA A 260 12.17 5.69 5.95
C ALA A 260 11.48 5.73 4.58
N TRP A 261 10.14 5.77 4.54
CA TRP A 261 9.39 5.83 3.29
C TRP A 261 9.52 7.18 2.60
N VAL A 262 9.51 8.27 3.36
CA VAL A 262 9.73 9.61 2.84
C VAL A 262 11.11 9.72 2.19
N TYR A 263 12.16 9.23 2.87
CA TYR A 263 13.52 9.23 2.31
C TYR A 263 13.72 8.24 1.14
N GLN A 264 12.86 7.23 1.01
CA GLN A 264 12.80 6.37 -0.18
C GLN A 264 12.14 7.06 -1.39
N GLY A 265 11.64 8.29 -1.22
CA GLY A 265 10.98 9.06 -2.28
C GLY A 265 9.51 8.71 -2.49
N ARG A 266 8.85 8.04 -1.52
CA ARG A 266 7.40 7.83 -1.56
C ARG A 266 6.71 9.17 -1.28
N ALA A 267 6.28 9.85 -2.33
CA ALA A 267 5.54 11.12 -2.24
C ALA A 267 4.02 10.85 -2.11
N TRP A 268 3.65 9.96 -1.19
CA TRP A 268 2.26 9.62 -0.90
C TRP A 268 1.59 10.74 -0.10
N ASN A 269 0.27 10.89 -0.25
CA ASN A 269 -0.48 11.97 0.38
C ASN A 269 -1.91 11.61 0.77
N GLU A 270 -2.30 10.34 0.63
CA GLU A 270 -3.62 9.82 1.05
C GLU A 270 -3.86 10.05 2.54
N ALA A 271 -2.85 9.82 3.39
CA ALA A 271 -2.95 10.02 4.83
C ALA A 271 -3.33 11.47 5.18
N TYR A 272 -2.80 12.47 4.47
CA TYR A 272 -3.14 13.88 4.69
C TYR A 272 -4.57 14.21 4.27
N LEU A 273 -5.02 13.64 3.14
CA LEU A 273 -6.39 13.81 2.68
C LEU A 273 -7.37 13.11 3.63
N LEU A 274 -7.04 11.91 4.11
CA LEU A 274 -7.85 11.19 5.09
C LEU A 274 -7.90 11.94 6.44
N ARG A 275 -6.80 12.53 6.88
CA ARG A 275 -6.79 13.40 8.06
C ARG A 275 -7.74 14.58 7.90
N ALA A 276 -7.69 15.27 6.75
CA ALA A 276 -8.60 16.38 6.47
C ALA A 276 -10.06 15.92 6.40
N PHE A 277 -10.34 14.75 5.82
CA PHE A 277 -11.66 14.13 5.77
C PHE A 277 -12.21 13.81 7.16
N LEU A 278 -11.38 13.31 8.06
CA LEU A 278 -11.79 12.94 9.42
C LEU A 278 -11.87 14.13 10.37
N ALA A 279 -11.19 15.24 10.09
CA ALA A 279 -11.25 16.43 10.94
C ALA A 279 -12.69 16.98 11.01
N TYR A 280 -13.22 17.05 12.23
CA TYR A 280 -14.60 17.48 12.51
C TYR A 280 -15.71 16.62 11.86
N ASN A 281 -15.36 15.47 11.27
CA ASN A 281 -16.30 14.56 10.65
C ASN A 281 -16.91 13.62 11.71
N GLN A 282 -18.22 13.72 11.89
CA GLN A 282 -18.98 12.85 12.83
C GLN A 282 -19.61 11.64 12.13
N MET A 283 -19.53 11.58 10.81
CA MET A 283 -20.15 10.51 10.03
C MET A 283 -19.22 9.30 9.86
N PHE A 284 -17.94 9.43 10.20
CA PHE A 284 -16.97 8.36 10.22
C PHE A 284 -16.22 8.36 11.54
N ARG A 285 -16.21 7.21 12.23
CA ARG A 285 -15.51 7.04 13.51
C ARG A 285 -14.33 6.09 13.36
N ILE A 286 -13.24 6.45 14.02
CA ILE A 286 -12.08 5.55 14.13
C ILE A 286 -12.47 4.39 15.06
N LYS A 287 -12.35 3.17 14.56
CA LYS A 287 -12.61 1.92 15.29
C LYS A 287 -11.31 1.20 15.68
N PHE A 288 -10.28 1.31 14.85
CA PHE A 288 -8.98 0.73 15.16
C PHE A 288 -7.89 1.44 14.35
N PHE A 289 -6.81 1.85 14.99
CA PHE A 289 -5.68 2.51 14.33
C PHE A 289 -4.38 1.83 14.77
N ASN A 290 -3.85 0.94 13.94
CA ASN A 290 -2.72 0.08 14.26
C ASN A 290 -1.52 0.85 14.80
N ALA A 291 -1.10 1.89 14.10
CA ALA A 291 0.06 2.69 14.48
C ALA A 291 -0.15 3.46 15.80
N PHE A 292 -1.36 3.95 16.07
CA PHE A 292 -1.70 4.60 17.35
C PHE A 292 -1.62 3.62 18.51
N LEU A 293 -2.24 2.45 18.38
CA LEU A 293 -2.22 1.41 19.41
C LEU A 293 -0.80 0.86 19.62
N GLY A 294 -0.06 0.65 18.53
CA GLY A 294 1.34 0.21 18.61
C GLY A 294 2.24 1.18 19.34
N HIS A 295 1.96 2.50 19.24
CA HIS A 295 2.78 3.52 19.89
C HIS A 295 2.35 3.80 21.34
N PHE A 296 1.05 4.05 21.59
CA PHE A 296 0.57 4.50 22.90
C PHE A 296 0.03 3.39 23.79
N HIS A 297 -0.32 2.23 23.22
CA HIS A 297 -0.94 1.11 23.92
C HIS A 297 -0.22 -0.21 23.66
N ALA A 298 1.11 -0.16 23.49
CA ALA A 298 1.94 -1.33 23.16
C ALA A 298 1.79 -2.49 24.15
N GLU A 299 1.63 -2.21 25.46
CA GLU A 299 1.39 -3.25 26.47
C GLU A 299 0.01 -3.92 26.30
N SER A 300 -1.02 -3.16 25.98
CA SER A 300 -2.35 -3.73 25.67
C SER A 300 -2.28 -4.58 24.41
N LEU A 301 -1.59 -4.09 23.36
CA LEU A 301 -1.37 -4.84 22.13
C LEU A 301 -0.59 -6.14 22.39
N LYS A 302 0.45 -6.09 23.22
CA LYS A 302 1.24 -7.27 23.62
C LYS A 302 0.40 -8.32 24.34
N ASN A 303 -0.48 -7.87 25.24
CA ASN A 303 -1.33 -8.78 26.01
C ASN A 303 -2.43 -9.42 25.15
N SER A 304 -2.95 -8.70 24.18
CA SER A 304 -4.04 -9.18 23.32
C SER A 304 -3.55 -9.88 22.04
N MET A 305 -2.50 -9.34 21.40
CA MET A 305 -1.97 -9.85 20.13
C MET A 305 -0.44 -9.79 20.10
N PRO A 306 0.29 -10.63 20.87
CA PRO A 306 1.74 -10.52 21.01
C PRO A 306 2.52 -10.61 19.68
N LEU A 307 2.02 -11.37 18.71
CA LEU A 307 2.63 -11.47 17.40
C LEU A 307 2.57 -10.14 16.61
N ALA A 308 1.59 -9.28 16.87
CA ALA A 308 1.47 -7.98 16.20
C ALA A 308 2.65 -7.06 16.53
N LEU A 309 3.37 -7.26 17.65
CA LEU A 309 4.55 -6.47 17.99
C LEU A 309 5.74 -6.68 17.04
N LYS A 310 5.76 -7.75 16.26
CA LYS A 310 6.80 -7.95 15.23
C LYS A 310 6.71 -6.91 14.12
N ASN A 311 5.51 -6.51 13.78
CA ASN A 311 5.17 -5.40 12.88
C ASN A 311 3.72 -4.99 13.18
N PRO A 312 3.48 -3.91 13.95
CA PRO A 312 2.11 -3.45 14.27
C PRO A 312 1.29 -3.06 13.03
N GLY A 313 1.96 -2.66 11.95
CA GLY A 313 1.34 -2.18 10.73
C GLY A 313 0.97 -0.69 10.77
N THR A 314 0.58 -0.18 9.61
CA THR A 314 0.22 1.22 9.35
C THR A 314 -1.15 1.27 8.67
N SER A 315 -2.20 0.93 9.39
CA SER A 315 -3.56 0.92 8.85
C SER A 315 -4.57 1.49 9.85
N ILE A 316 -5.71 1.93 9.31
CA ILE A 316 -6.81 2.48 10.09
C ILE A 316 -8.14 1.86 9.67
N TRP A 317 -8.98 1.54 10.64
CA TRP A 317 -10.34 1.09 10.47
C TRP A 317 -11.32 2.15 10.91
N LEU A 318 -12.30 2.42 10.08
CA LEU A 318 -13.37 3.37 10.31
C LEU A 318 -14.71 2.64 10.25
N SER A 319 -15.75 3.18 10.91
CA SER A 319 -17.15 2.86 10.63
C SER A 319 -17.86 4.06 10.06
N ARG A 320 -18.77 3.84 9.12
CA ARG A 320 -19.74 4.83 8.68
C ARG A 320 -20.89 4.86 9.70
N GLU A 321 -21.07 5.96 10.40
CA GLU A 321 -22.14 6.15 11.39
C GLU A 321 -23.48 6.46 10.74
#